data_5715fc70017fb4f845455978e0de83cd
#
_entry.id   5715fc70017fb4f845455978e0de83cd
#
_cell.length_a   1.000
_cell.length_b   1.000
_cell.length_c   1.000
_cell.angle_alpha   90.00
_cell.angle_beta   90.00
_cell.angle_gamma   90.00
#
_symmetry.space_group_name_H-M   'P 1'
#
loop_
_entity.id
_entity.type
_entity.pdbx_description
1 polymer ?
#
loop_
_entity_poly.entity_id
_entity_poly.type
_entity_poly.pdbx_seq_one_letter_code
_entity_poly.pdbx_strand_id
1 'polypeptide(L)'
;MTRILLAACTLALASAAQAQSLPTEKYLPLDVAIEAASAALAQCKADGHAVSVEVMNHNARVLVTFHDPFTTIHSAYSAHAKAFTVLSYSRASGETTSAQVVNRITKDPVSIARVQGIPGLILAPGAVLLQAGKQTVGAIGVGGSSGSTQDEKCAYAGVSKIKARLDAQ
;
A
#
# COMPACT_ATOMS: atom_id res chain seq x y z
N MET A 1 22.94 -26.24 -75.11
CA MET A 1 22.63 -26.95 -73.87
C MET A 1 23.13 -26.11 -72.70
N THR A 2 22.25 -25.24 -72.20
CA THR A 2 22.60 -24.24 -71.19
C THR A 2 22.00 -24.70 -69.82
N ARG A 3 22.84 -25.06 -68.89
CA ARG A 3 22.43 -25.47 -67.57
C ARG A 3 22.29 -24.23 -66.68
N ILE A 4 21.05 -23.92 -66.25
CA ILE A 4 20.73 -22.86 -65.33
C ILE A 4 20.87 -23.50 -63.91
N LEU A 5 21.83 -23.02 -63.11
CA LEU A 5 21.94 -23.33 -61.69
C LEU A 5 21.04 -22.36 -60.89
N LEU A 6 19.97 -22.86 -60.32
CA LEU A 6 19.19 -22.14 -59.32
C LEU A 6 19.92 -22.26 -57.96
N ALA A 7 20.49 -21.17 -57.48
CA ALA A 7 20.95 -21.03 -56.11
C ALA A 7 19.77 -20.66 -55.22
N ALA A 8 19.29 -21.61 -54.39
CA ALA A 8 18.29 -21.38 -53.38
C ALA A 8 18.95 -20.70 -52.17
N CYS A 9 18.67 -19.41 -51.98
CA CYS A 9 19.12 -18.64 -50.81
C CYS A 9 18.13 -18.85 -49.67
N THR A 10 18.44 -19.73 -48.75
CA THR A 10 17.64 -19.91 -47.51
C THR A 10 17.97 -18.82 -46.53
N LEU A 11 17.09 -17.80 -46.38
CA LEU A 11 17.15 -16.84 -45.30
C LEU A 11 16.73 -17.54 -44.00
N ALA A 12 17.70 -17.81 -43.13
CA ALA A 12 17.43 -18.20 -41.76
C ALA A 12 16.98 -16.95 -40.99
N LEU A 13 15.67 -16.83 -40.73
CA LEU A 13 15.14 -15.85 -39.76
C LEU A 13 15.55 -16.29 -38.34
N ALA A 14 16.63 -15.72 -37.85
CA ALA A 14 16.98 -15.80 -36.43
C ALA A 14 15.95 -14.99 -35.65
N SER A 15 14.94 -15.65 -35.09
CA SER A 15 14.06 -15.08 -34.08
C SER A 15 14.88 -14.76 -32.83
N ALA A 16 15.29 -13.49 -32.68
CA ALA A 16 15.87 -13.01 -31.45
C ALA A 16 14.78 -13.08 -30.37
N ALA A 17 14.83 -14.12 -29.52
CA ALA A 17 14.03 -14.18 -28.32
C ALA A 17 14.43 -12.98 -27.45
N GLN A 18 13.63 -11.94 -27.41
CA GLN A 18 13.81 -10.83 -26.49
C GLN A 18 13.53 -11.38 -25.10
N ALA A 19 14.59 -11.60 -24.33
CA ALA A 19 14.47 -11.90 -22.90
C ALA A 19 13.77 -10.70 -22.24
N GLN A 20 12.52 -10.89 -21.82
CA GLN A 20 11.83 -9.88 -21.03
C GLN A 20 12.59 -9.70 -19.71
N SER A 21 13.08 -8.48 -19.47
CA SER A 21 13.65 -8.13 -18.17
C SER A 21 12.57 -8.23 -17.10
N LEU A 22 12.91 -8.77 -15.94
CA LEU A 22 12.02 -8.77 -14.79
C LEU A 22 11.74 -7.31 -14.38
N PRO A 23 10.51 -7.01 -13.95
CA PRO A 23 10.16 -5.66 -13.50
C PRO A 23 11.02 -5.28 -12.29
N THR A 24 11.49 -4.03 -12.27
CA THR A 24 12.19 -3.47 -11.11
C THR A 24 11.18 -3.10 -10.04
N GLU A 25 11.41 -3.53 -8.81
CA GLU A 25 10.54 -3.25 -7.69
C GLU A 25 11.18 -2.20 -6.76
N LYS A 26 10.40 -1.18 -6.36
CA LYS A 26 10.83 -0.16 -5.39
C LYS A 26 10.50 -0.61 -3.99
N TYR A 27 11.37 -0.32 -3.05
CA TYR A 27 11.21 -0.69 -1.64
C TYR A 27 11.07 0.55 -0.77
N LEU A 28 10.23 0.47 0.26
CA LEU A 28 10.12 1.49 1.28
C LEU A 28 11.28 1.32 2.28
N PRO A 29 12.25 2.26 2.36
CA PRO A 29 13.34 2.20 3.35
C PRO A 29 12.79 2.33 4.78
N LEU A 30 13.44 1.68 5.74
CA LEU A 30 12.99 1.70 7.14
C LEU A 30 13.00 3.10 7.75
N ASP A 31 14.00 3.91 7.46
CA ASP A 31 14.09 5.29 7.93
C ASP A 31 12.94 6.15 7.41
N VAL A 32 12.50 5.94 6.15
CA VAL A 32 11.31 6.61 5.57
C VAL A 32 10.03 6.14 6.26
N ALA A 33 9.92 4.84 6.57
CA ALA A 33 8.78 4.29 7.30
C ALA A 33 8.68 4.88 8.72
N ILE A 34 9.82 5.02 9.42
CA ILE A 34 9.89 5.66 10.75
C ILE A 34 9.49 7.13 10.68
N GLU A 35 9.97 7.86 9.67
CA GLU A 35 9.61 9.27 9.47
C GLU A 35 8.10 9.45 9.24
N ALA A 36 7.49 8.61 8.41
CA ALA A 36 6.05 8.62 8.17
C ALA A 36 5.24 8.32 9.43
N ALA A 37 5.62 7.26 10.16
CA ALA A 37 4.95 6.86 11.39
C ALA A 37 5.04 7.94 12.47
N SER A 38 6.23 8.57 12.62
CA SER A 38 6.46 9.66 13.57
C SER A 38 5.58 10.88 13.27
N ALA A 39 5.46 11.25 11.99
CA ALA A 39 4.64 12.38 11.58
C ALA A 39 3.14 12.11 11.79
N ALA A 40 2.67 10.90 11.50
CA ALA A 40 1.29 10.50 11.75
C ALA A 40 0.96 10.52 13.25
N LEU A 41 1.84 9.97 14.09
CA LEU A 41 1.68 9.99 15.55
C LEU A 41 1.65 11.43 16.09
N ALA A 42 2.57 12.28 15.62
CA ALA A 42 2.65 13.67 16.03
C ALA A 42 1.39 14.46 15.65
N GLN A 43 0.83 14.21 14.46
CA GLN A 43 -0.43 14.85 14.01
C GLN A 43 -1.59 14.45 14.91
N CYS A 44 -1.77 13.13 15.16
CA CYS A 44 -2.84 12.67 16.05
C CYS A 44 -2.71 13.27 17.46
N LYS A 45 -1.49 13.31 18.01
CA LYS A 45 -1.22 13.92 19.32
C LYS A 45 -1.56 15.42 19.33
N ALA A 46 -1.22 16.15 18.27
CA ALA A 46 -1.58 17.57 18.14
C ALA A 46 -3.10 17.79 18.08
N ASP A 47 -3.84 16.82 17.49
CA ASP A 47 -5.30 16.83 17.43
C ASP A 47 -5.96 16.31 18.75
N GLY A 48 -5.18 15.97 19.78
CA GLY A 48 -5.67 15.51 21.08
C GLY A 48 -5.99 14.01 21.14
N HIS A 49 -5.44 13.20 20.23
CA HIS A 49 -5.71 11.75 20.16
C HIS A 49 -4.46 10.92 20.48
N ALA A 50 -4.64 9.90 21.34
CA ALA A 50 -3.67 8.85 21.58
C ALA A 50 -3.97 7.68 20.63
N VAL A 51 -2.98 7.29 19.80
CA VAL A 51 -3.17 6.30 18.73
C VAL A 51 -2.01 5.32 18.64
N SER A 52 -2.25 4.23 17.91
CA SER A 52 -1.19 3.41 17.34
C SER A 52 -1.05 3.73 15.85
N VAL A 53 0.19 3.70 15.36
CA VAL A 53 0.53 3.87 13.95
C VAL A 53 1.35 2.68 13.51
N GLU A 54 1.00 2.09 12.37
CA GLU A 54 1.78 1.02 11.76
C GLU A 54 2.08 1.31 10.30
N VAL A 55 3.33 1.03 9.89
CA VAL A 55 3.76 1.11 8.49
C VAL A 55 4.18 -0.28 8.03
N MET A 56 3.60 -0.73 6.92
CA MET A 56 3.90 -1.98 6.24
C MET A 56 4.54 -1.72 4.89
N ASN A 57 5.38 -2.65 4.40
CA ASN A 57 5.80 -2.68 3.01
C ASN A 57 4.68 -3.23 2.10
N HIS A 58 4.91 -3.21 0.78
CA HIS A 58 3.94 -3.69 -0.23
C HIS A 58 3.58 -5.18 -0.11
N ASN A 59 4.36 -5.98 0.60
CA ASN A 59 4.10 -7.40 0.91
C ASN A 59 3.45 -7.59 2.28
N ALA A 60 2.89 -6.53 2.85
CA ALA A 60 2.23 -6.52 4.16
C ALA A 60 3.14 -6.95 5.33
N ARG A 61 4.46 -6.80 5.19
CA ARG A 61 5.39 -6.97 6.31
C ARG A 61 5.50 -5.68 7.09
N VAL A 62 5.28 -5.76 8.39
CA VAL A 62 5.42 -4.62 9.30
C VAL A 62 6.88 -4.15 9.32
N LEU A 63 7.10 -2.88 9.07
CA LEU A 63 8.39 -2.21 9.16
C LEU A 63 8.55 -1.48 10.49
N VAL A 64 7.49 -0.82 10.96
CA VAL A 64 7.49 -0.07 12.21
C VAL A 64 6.09 -0.01 12.79
N THR A 65 6.00 -0.11 14.13
CA THR A 65 4.79 0.16 14.90
C THR A 65 5.12 1.14 16.00
N PHE A 66 4.36 2.23 16.10
CA PHE A 66 4.37 3.15 17.24
C PHE A 66 3.07 3.04 18.01
N HIS A 67 3.17 3.09 19.32
CA HIS A 67 2.05 2.92 20.21
C HIS A 67 2.10 4.01 21.31
N ASP A 68 1.09 4.89 21.32
CA ASP A 68 0.93 5.83 22.44
C ASP A 68 0.45 5.05 23.68
N PRO A 69 1.09 5.20 24.84
CA PRO A 69 0.72 4.42 26.04
C PRO A 69 -0.69 4.71 26.56
N PHE A 70 -1.31 5.80 26.14
CA PHE A 70 -2.66 6.18 26.56
C PHE A 70 -3.75 5.79 25.56
N THR A 71 -3.40 5.10 24.47
CA THR A 71 -4.39 4.65 23.47
C THR A 71 -5.14 3.39 23.93
N THR A 72 -6.18 3.01 23.20
CA THR A 72 -6.98 1.83 23.49
C THR A 72 -6.22 0.53 23.21
N ILE A 73 -6.54 -0.53 23.96
CA ILE A 73 -5.84 -1.84 23.88
C ILE A 73 -5.83 -2.41 22.43
N HIS A 74 -6.93 -2.23 21.69
CA HIS A 74 -7.05 -2.77 20.33
C HIS A 74 -6.50 -1.85 19.23
N SER A 75 -5.96 -0.67 19.57
CA SER A 75 -5.54 0.33 18.62
C SER A 75 -4.43 -0.15 17.66
N ALA A 76 -3.46 -0.91 18.17
CA ALA A 76 -2.40 -1.49 17.35
C ALA A 76 -2.96 -2.51 16.34
N TYR A 77 -3.89 -3.38 16.78
CA TYR A 77 -4.59 -4.28 15.87
C TYR A 77 -5.40 -3.52 14.81
N SER A 78 -6.09 -2.45 15.23
CA SER A 78 -6.87 -1.61 14.31
C SER A 78 -5.97 -0.94 13.26
N ALA A 79 -4.82 -0.38 13.67
CA ALA A 79 -3.85 0.22 12.76
C ALA A 79 -3.33 -0.80 11.72
N HIS A 80 -2.94 -1.99 12.20
CA HIS A 80 -2.52 -3.12 11.37
C HIS A 80 -3.60 -3.51 10.36
N ALA A 81 -4.80 -3.82 10.84
CA ALA A 81 -5.89 -4.31 10.01
C ALA A 81 -6.32 -3.30 8.93
N LYS A 82 -6.31 -2.00 9.23
CA LYS A 82 -6.60 -0.93 8.26
C LYS A 82 -5.54 -0.86 7.16
N ALA A 83 -4.24 -0.88 7.52
CA ALA A 83 -3.14 -0.90 6.57
C ALA A 83 -3.19 -2.17 5.70
N PHE A 84 -3.43 -3.32 6.30
CA PHE A 84 -3.58 -4.59 5.59
C PHE A 84 -4.79 -4.59 4.64
N THR A 85 -5.92 -4.01 5.05
CA THR A 85 -7.12 -3.90 4.21
C THR A 85 -6.86 -3.06 2.96
N VAL A 86 -6.25 -1.89 3.09
CA VAL A 86 -5.97 -1.04 1.92
C VAL A 86 -4.98 -1.69 0.97
N LEU A 87 -3.92 -2.36 1.46
CA LEU A 87 -2.99 -3.12 0.63
C LEU A 87 -3.66 -4.27 -0.12
N SER A 88 -4.57 -4.99 0.55
CA SER A 88 -5.23 -6.17 -0.01
C SER A 88 -6.21 -5.83 -1.13
N TYR A 89 -6.93 -4.71 -1.02
CA TYR A 89 -8.03 -4.39 -1.93
C TYR A 89 -7.73 -3.33 -2.98
N SER A 90 -6.72 -2.48 -2.78
CA SER A 90 -6.45 -1.34 -3.68
C SER A 90 -5.75 -1.73 -4.98
N ARG A 91 -5.07 -2.85 -5.04
CA ARG A 91 -4.31 -3.27 -6.24
C ARG A 91 -5.17 -3.38 -7.51
N ALA A 92 -6.42 -3.82 -7.37
CA ALA A 92 -7.31 -4.07 -8.51
C ALA A 92 -8.23 -2.88 -8.82
N SER A 93 -8.43 -1.96 -7.89
CA SER A 93 -9.49 -0.94 -7.95
C SER A 93 -8.97 0.50 -7.99
N GLY A 94 -7.66 0.70 -7.78
CA GLY A 94 -7.03 2.02 -7.87
C GLY A 94 -7.30 2.94 -6.67
N GLU A 95 -7.95 2.45 -5.62
CA GLU A 95 -8.13 3.20 -4.38
C GLU A 95 -6.80 3.38 -3.66
N THR A 96 -6.66 4.48 -2.94
CA THR A 96 -5.43 4.80 -2.20
C THR A 96 -5.63 4.88 -0.70
N THR A 97 -6.88 4.80 -0.24
CA THR A 97 -7.22 4.86 1.19
C THR A 97 -8.19 3.77 1.60
N SER A 98 -8.15 3.40 2.88
CA SER A 98 -9.11 2.44 3.41
C SER A 98 -10.54 3.00 3.43
N ALA A 99 -10.75 4.32 3.52
CA ALA A 99 -12.08 4.93 3.39
C ALA A 99 -12.69 4.67 2.01
N GLN A 100 -11.91 4.79 0.94
CA GLN A 100 -12.38 4.50 -0.42
C GLN A 100 -12.73 3.01 -0.58
N VAL A 101 -11.89 2.11 -0.07
CA VAL A 101 -12.15 0.66 -0.05
C VAL A 101 -13.46 0.36 0.71
N VAL A 102 -13.63 0.91 1.91
CA VAL A 102 -14.85 0.76 2.72
C VAL A 102 -16.07 1.25 1.95
N ASN A 103 -16.01 2.47 1.39
CA ASN A 103 -17.12 3.05 0.64
C ASN A 103 -17.55 2.20 -0.57
N ARG A 104 -16.62 1.51 -1.23
CA ARG A 104 -16.93 0.58 -2.31
C ARG A 104 -17.56 -0.71 -1.79
N ILE A 105 -16.93 -1.35 -0.79
CA ILE A 105 -17.32 -2.67 -0.30
C ILE A 105 -18.68 -2.63 0.41
N THR A 106 -18.95 -1.57 1.17
CA THR A 106 -20.21 -1.44 1.95
C THR A 106 -21.47 -1.22 1.11
N LYS A 107 -21.32 -1.03 -0.20
CA LYS A 107 -22.47 -0.97 -1.12
C LYS A 107 -23.10 -2.34 -1.41
N ASP A 108 -22.39 -3.44 -1.10
CA ASP A 108 -22.84 -4.79 -1.37
C ASP A 108 -22.73 -5.68 -0.12
N PRO A 109 -23.86 -6.17 0.43
CA PRO A 109 -23.88 -7.03 1.62
C PRO A 109 -23.06 -8.32 1.47
N VAL A 110 -23.00 -8.89 0.26
CA VAL A 110 -22.20 -10.11 0.00
C VAL A 110 -20.71 -9.80 0.11
N SER A 111 -20.29 -8.64 -0.39
CA SER A 111 -18.91 -8.17 -0.26
C SER A 111 -18.53 -7.89 1.19
N ILE A 112 -19.44 -7.33 1.99
CA ILE A 112 -19.23 -7.13 3.44
C ILE A 112 -18.98 -8.48 4.12
N ALA A 113 -19.90 -9.46 3.94
CA ALA A 113 -19.79 -10.78 4.55
C ALA A 113 -18.46 -11.48 4.18
N ARG A 114 -18.06 -11.36 2.90
CA ARG A 114 -16.80 -11.94 2.42
C ARG A 114 -15.59 -11.33 3.10
N VAL A 115 -15.53 -10.01 3.22
CA VAL A 115 -14.40 -9.32 3.87
C VAL A 115 -14.33 -9.64 5.36
N GLN A 116 -15.47 -9.65 6.05
CA GLN A 116 -15.56 -10.01 7.47
C GLN A 116 -15.12 -11.46 7.75
N GLY A 117 -15.23 -12.34 6.77
CA GLY A 117 -14.76 -13.73 6.86
C GLY A 117 -13.25 -13.91 6.67
N ILE A 118 -12.49 -12.87 6.29
CA ILE A 118 -11.03 -12.94 6.08
C ILE A 118 -10.30 -12.40 7.30
N PRO A 119 -9.51 -13.23 8.00
CA PRO A 119 -8.75 -12.76 9.16
C PRO A 119 -7.83 -11.58 8.84
N GLY A 120 -7.75 -10.62 9.74
CA GLY A 120 -6.87 -9.46 9.61
C GLY A 120 -7.43 -8.31 8.77
N LEU A 121 -8.59 -8.45 8.15
CA LEU A 121 -9.26 -7.34 7.44
C LEU A 121 -10.26 -6.62 8.35
N ILE A 122 -10.39 -5.31 8.14
CA ILE A 122 -11.39 -4.49 8.82
C ILE A 122 -11.98 -3.45 7.87
N LEU A 123 -13.31 -3.29 7.89
CA LEU A 123 -14.00 -2.27 7.11
C LEU A 123 -14.06 -0.95 7.92
N ALA A 124 -12.92 -0.30 8.05
CA ALA A 124 -12.80 0.98 8.74
C ALA A 124 -11.80 1.91 8.02
N PRO A 125 -12.11 3.21 7.89
CA PRO A 125 -11.15 4.23 7.46
C PRO A 125 -9.96 4.32 8.42
N GLY A 126 -8.82 4.89 7.95
CA GLY A 126 -7.67 5.18 8.80
C GLY A 126 -6.35 4.64 8.24
N ALA A 127 -6.31 4.24 6.97
CA ALA A 127 -5.08 3.85 6.31
C ALA A 127 -4.95 4.45 4.90
N VAL A 128 -3.69 4.73 4.51
CA VAL A 128 -3.34 5.32 3.22
C VAL A 128 -2.19 4.54 2.60
N LEU A 129 -2.23 4.30 1.28
CA LEU A 129 -1.12 3.70 0.54
C LEU A 129 0.08 4.65 0.47
N LEU A 130 1.27 4.08 0.54
CA LEU A 130 2.54 4.73 0.24
C LEU A 130 2.90 4.39 -1.20
N GLN A 131 2.97 5.39 -2.06
CA GLN A 131 3.19 5.23 -3.49
C GLN A 131 4.41 6.01 -3.98
N ALA A 132 5.29 5.33 -4.73
CA ALA A 132 6.42 5.91 -5.44
C ALA A 132 6.12 5.92 -6.94
N GLY A 133 5.60 7.05 -7.43
CA GLY A 133 4.97 7.13 -8.74
C GLY A 133 3.68 6.29 -8.79
N LYS A 134 3.63 5.31 -9.70
CA LYS A 134 2.48 4.39 -9.82
C LYS A 134 2.64 3.10 -9.00
N GLN A 135 3.79 2.89 -8.36
CA GLN A 135 4.07 1.66 -7.62
C GLN A 135 3.73 1.84 -6.15
N THR A 136 2.91 0.94 -5.60
CA THR A 136 2.67 0.86 -4.17
C THR A 136 3.90 0.24 -3.48
N VAL A 137 4.53 0.99 -2.58
CA VAL A 137 5.70 0.54 -1.80
C VAL A 137 5.32 0.15 -0.37
N GLY A 138 4.10 0.46 0.06
CA GLY A 138 3.59 0.11 1.37
C GLY A 138 2.27 0.76 1.71
N ALA A 139 1.91 0.73 2.99
CA ALA A 139 0.78 1.44 3.56
C ALA A 139 1.09 1.90 4.99
N ILE A 140 0.44 2.99 5.39
CA ILE A 140 0.41 3.47 6.77
C ILE A 140 -1.01 3.34 7.30
N GLY A 141 -1.18 2.74 8.48
CA GLY A 141 -2.45 2.63 9.18
C GLY A 141 -2.38 3.27 10.55
N VAL A 142 -3.49 3.86 10.97
CA VAL A 142 -3.67 4.51 12.27
C VAL A 142 -4.92 3.96 12.93
N GLY A 143 -4.87 3.77 14.24
CA GLY A 143 -6.02 3.32 15.03
C GLY A 143 -5.98 3.87 16.44
N GLY A 144 -7.15 4.14 17.02
CA GLY A 144 -7.28 4.57 18.41
C GLY A 144 -7.84 5.96 18.64
N SER A 145 -7.99 6.80 17.61
CA SER A 145 -8.65 8.10 17.75
C SER A 145 -10.16 7.94 18.01
N SER A 146 -10.84 9.02 18.34
CA SER A 146 -12.28 9.04 18.58
C SER A 146 -13.13 8.77 17.32
N GLY A 147 -12.51 8.66 16.14
CA GLY A 147 -13.21 8.38 14.88
C GLY A 147 -12.27 8.01 13.75
N SER A 148 -12.66 7.04 12.95
CA SER A 148 -11.82 6.50 11.86
C SER A 148 -11.39 7.54 10.81
N THR A 149 -12.15 8.62 10.62
CA THR A 149 -11.77 9.75 9.75
C THR A 149 -10.59 10.54 10.31
N GLN A 150 -10.48 10.64 11.64
CA GLN A 150 -9.32 11.26 12.30
C GLN A 150 -8.07 10.38 12.15
N ASP A 151 -8.22 9.07 12.28
CA ASP A 151 -7.13 8.13 12.00
C ASP A 151 -6.57 8.32 10.59
N GLU A 152 -7.46 8.48 9.57
CA GLU A 152 -7.03 8.66 8.18
C GLU A 152 -6.35 10.02 7.97
N LYS A 153 -6.81 11.09 8.64
CA LYS A 153 -6.14 12.39 8.63
C LYS A 153 -4.69 12.29 9.13
N CYS A 154 -4.47 11.55 10.22
CA CYS A 154 -3.13 11.32 10.75
C CYS A 154 -2.26 10.49 9.79
N ALA A 155 -2.84 9.45 9.17
CA ALA A 155 -2.15 8.67 8.15
C ALA A 155 -1.71 9.54 6.97
N TYR A 156 -2.57 10.45 6.49
CA TYR A 156 -2.22 11.42 5.46
C TYR A 156 -1.08 12.35 5.87
N ALA A 157 -1.00 12.79 7.12
CA ALA A 157 0.13 13.58 7.61
C ALA A 157 1.44 12.82 7.49
N GLY A 158 1.43 11.52 7.79
CA GLY A 158 2.57 10.63 7.58
C GLY A 158 3.00 10.55 6.12
N VAL A 159 2.05 10.33 5.20
CA VAL A 159 2.32 10.31 3.76
C VAL A 159 2.88 11.64 3.27
N SER A 160 2.25 12.75 3.67
CA SER A 160 2.67 14.11 3.28
C SER A 160 4.10 14.41 3.70
N LYS A 161 4.50 13.96 4.89
CA LYS A 161 5.85 14.16 5.42
C LYS A 161 6.93 13.55 4.54
N ILE A 162 6.68 12.37 4.00
CA ILE A 162 7.66 11.62 3.19
C ILE A 162 7.46 11.77 1.68
N LYS A 163 6.49 12.59 1.25
CA LYS A 163 6.11 12.69 -0.17
C LYS A 163 7.28 12.97 -1.09
N ALA A 164 8.15 13.92 -0.76
CA ALA A 164 9.32 14.25 -1.56
C ALA A 164 10.28 13.05 -1.72
N ARG A 165 10.40 12.22 -0.70
CA ARG A 165 11.23 11.01 -0.73
C ARG A 165 10.60 9.90 -1.57
N LEU A 166 9.26 9.79 -1.59
CA LEU A 166 8.53 8.86 -2.46
C LEU A 166 8.61 9.28 -3.93
N ASP A 167 8.54 10.58 -4.21
CA ASP A 167 8.59 11.13 -5.57
C ASP A 167 10.02 11.07 -6.18
N ALA A 168 11.07 11.05 -5.36
CA ALA A 168 12.48 11.01 -5.79
C ALA A 168 12.98 9.58 -6.16
N GLN A 169 12.16 8.55 -6.01
CA GLN A 169 12.51 7.15 -6.25
C GLN A 169 12.23 6.68 -7.69
#